data_ff255cca6108b04742ba5eaad8f78136
#
_entry.id   ff255cca6108b04742ba5eaad8f78136
#
_cell.length_a   1.000
_cell.length_b   1.000
_cell.length_c   1.000
_cell.angle_alpha   90.00
_cell.angle_beta   90.00
_cell.angle_gamma   90.00
#
_symmetry.space_group_name_H-M   'P 1'
#
loop_
_entity.id
_entity.type
_entity.pdbx_description
1 polymer ?
#
loop_
_entity_poly.entity_id
_entity_poly.type
_entity_poly.pdbx_seq_one_letter_code
_entity_poly.pdbx_strand_id
1 'polypeptide(L)'
;WFFYGSDKYFKETWNEVEMKELGKFAEKRCILTGTPIRSDNKKTAWLHYSDGGKLDHPVDGSYELTYGEAIIQNYCRPIYFEKYDGEFKVETKGKFVATVSSKNGKVYEDDYDKLDLKELDSSMEFYKLARSIPINPKDNNSVEYQNSYHRRLLETGIEKLNEIENRVPNAGGLIIAPNIPVAKYMAVLLKDHLNEDPVLVHSREKGADDRITAFKESKKRWIVSVNMISEGVDIPRLRVLIYLPNPTTELYFRQAMGRVVRSMGSDDDSSSTVIMPRHEIFEKWARRIKNEMIDAGVPPVKHKNTKKCPSCHEECSLKSTECHECGHIFPTRKTNFKPCLNSECQQLNEISSKECVSCGTSFKNEFVISLKTVMLD
;
A
#
# COMPACT_ATOMS: atom_id res chain seq x y z
N TRP A 1 5.20 -3.50 -33.01
CA TRP A 1 3.93 -2.93 -32.61
C TRP A 1 3.72 -3.26 -31.16
N PHE A 2 3.81 -2.24 -30.29
CA PHE A 2 3.49 -2.36 -28.88
C PHE A 2 1.99 -2.11 -28.72
N PHE A 3 1.22 -3.11 -28.37
CA PHE A 3 -0.14 -2.92 -27.92
C PHE A 3 -0.13 -2.76 -26.40
N TYR A 4 -0.10 -1.51 -25.96
CA TYR A 4 -0.34 -1.12 -24.58
C TYR A 4 -1.78 -0.59 -24.54
N GLY A 5 -2.69 -1.37 -24.02
CA GLY A 5 -4.07 -0.92 -23.83
C GLY A 5 -4.57 -1.33 -22.44
N SER A 6 -5.20 -0.40 -21.74
CA SER A 6 -5.97 -0.73 -20.56
C SER A 6 -7.10 -1.71 -20.93
N ASP A 7 -7.50 -2.58 -20.01
CA ASP A 7 -8.63 -3.51 -20.21
C ASP A 7 -9.91 -2.83 -20.75
N LYS A 8 -10.08 -1.55 -20.44
CA LYS A 8 -11.18 -0.73 -20.95
C LYS A 8 -11.04 -0.44 -22.45
N TYR A 9 -9.82 -0.15 -22.91
CA TYR A 9 -9.51 0.10 -24.32
C TYR A 9 -9.68 -1.17 -25.16
N PHE A 10 -9.29 -2.34 -24.62
CA PHE A 10 -9.50 -3.63 -25.28
C PHE A 10 -10.98 -4.02 -25.39
N LYS A 11 -11.82 -3.67 -24.41
CA LYS A 11 -13.27 -3.93 -24.47
C LYS A 11 -14.00 -3.03 -25.48
N GLU A 12 -13.53 -1.81 -25.67
CA GLU A 12 -14.22 -0.80 -26.49
C GLU A 12 -13.71 -0.75 -27.94
N THR A 13 -12.45 -1.20 -28.21
CA THR A 13 -11.80 -1.01 -29.51
C THR A 13 -11.56 -2.28 -30.32
N TRP A 14 -11.40 -3.45 -29.67
CA TRP A 14 -11.04 -4.68 -30.39
C TRP A 14 -11.72 -5.89 -29.78
N ASN A 15 -12.58 -6.55 -30.53
CA ASN A 15 -13.11 -7.85 -30.12
C ASN A 15 -12.12 -8.98 -30.48
N GLU A 16 -12.30 -10.17 -29.89
CA GLU A 16 -11.42 -11.31 -30.09
C GLU A 16 -11.33 -11.75 -31.55
N VAL A 17 -12.39 -11.50 -32.32
CA VAL A 17 -12.47 -11.83 -33.74
C VAL A 17 -11.61 -10.90 -34.57
N GLU A 18 -11.65 -9.58 -34.32
CA GLU A 18 -10.83 -8.59 -34.99
C GLU A 18 -9.33 -8.79 -34.71
N MET A 19 -8.98 -9.16 -33.47
CA MET A 19 -7.61 -9.51 -33.11
C MET A 19 -7.10 -10.76 -33.83
N LYS A 20 -7.95 -11.78 -34.01
CA LYS A 20 -7.63 -12.96 -34.80
C LYS A 20 -7.49 -12.65 -36.29
N GLU A 21 -8.32 -11.77 -36.83
CA GLU A 21 -8.22 -11.34 -38.24
C GLU A 21 -6.93 -10.57 -38.50
N LEU A 22 -6.57 -9.61 -37.67
CA LEU A 22 -5.28 -8.90 -37.76
C LEU A 22 -4.07 -9.85 -37.68
N GLY A 23 -4.18 -10.89 -36.84
CA GLY A 23 -3.16 -11.91 -36.71
C GLY A 23 -2.88 -12.69 -38.00
N LYS A 24 -3.82 -12.78 -38.95
CA LYS A 24 -3.64 -13.46 -40.21
C LYS A 24 -2.68 -12.73 -41.17
N PHE A 25 -2.51 -11.43 -41.00
CA PHE A 25 -1.66 -10.60 -41.86
C PHE A 25 -0.24 -10.40 -41.32
N ALA A 26 0.05 -10.85 -40.09
CA ALA A 26 1.36 -10.69 -39.48
C ALA A 26 2.20 -11.97 -39.68
N GLU A 27 3.33 -11.86 -40.35
CA GLU A 27 4.30 -12.97 -40.49
C GLU A 27 4.93 -13.37 -39.15
N LYS A 28 5.17 -12.39 -38.28
CA LYS A 28 5.73 -12.61 -36.94
C LYS A 28 4.96 -11.78 -35.92
N ARG A 29 4.80 -12.34 -34.72
CA ARG A 29 4.12 -11.70 -33.60
C ARG A 29 5.00 -11.79 -32.36
N CYS A 30 5.16 -10.67 -31.67
CA CYS A 30 5.82 -10.63 -30.37
C CYS A 30 4.84 -10.07 -29.34
N ILE A 31 4.57 -10.80 -28.27
CA ILE A 31 3.71 -10.39 -27.17
C ILE A 31 4.60 -10.21 -25.96
N LEU A 32 4.66 -8.97 -25.44
CA LEU A 32 5.35 -8.63 -24.22
C LEU A 32 4.33 -8.22 -23.18
N THR A 33 4.27 -8.92 -22.07
CA THR A 33 3.36 -8.59 -20.96
C THR A 33 4.00 -8.92 -19.62
N GLY A 34 3.91 -8.00 -18.67
CA GLY A 34 4.27 -8.26 -17.27
C GLY A 34 3.13 -8.90 -16.47
N THR A 35 1.94 -9.01 -17.06
CA THR A 35 0.74 -9.55 -16.40
C THR A 35 -0.09 -10.31 -17.42
N PRO A 36 0.21 -11.59 -17.68
CA PRO A 36 -0.50 -12.40 -18.68
C PRO A 36 -1.92 -12.82 -18.23
N ILE A 37 -2.45 -12.18 -17.21
CA ILE A 37 -3.76 -12.45 -16.62
C ILE A 37 -4.68 -11.26 -16.93
N ARG A 38 -5.85 -11.52 -17.47
CA ARG A 38 -6.88 -10.49 -17.71
C ARG A 38 -7.74 -10.29 -16.46
N SER A 39 -8.24 -9.05 -16.28
CA SER A 39 -9.14 -8.71 -15.15
C SER A 39 -10.46 -9.46 -15.19
N ASP A 40 -10.91 -9.90 -16.38
CA ASP A 40 -12.12 -10.68 -16.58
C ASP A 40 -11.90 -12.20 -16.54
N ASN A 41 -10.70 -12.66 -16.15
CA ASN A 41 -10.26 -14.05 -16.12
C ASN A 41 -10.34 -14.80 -17.46
N LYS A 42 -10.50 -14.07 -18.58
CA LYS A 42 -10.44 -14.67 -19.91
C LYS A 42 -9.00 -14.87 -20.37
N LYS A 43 -8.81 -15.81 -21.27
CA LYS A 43 -7.52 -16.06 -21.91
C LYS A 43 -7.12 -14.88 -22.79
N THR A 44 -5.86 -14.45 -22.71
CA THR A 44 -5.32 -13.43 -23.62
C THR A 44 -5.12 -14.05 -24.99
N ALA A 45 -5.49 -13.34 -26.04
CA ALA A 45 -5.33 -13.82 -27.42
C ALA A 45 -3.84 -14.18 -27.70
N TRP A 46 -3.65 -15.27 -28.44
CA TRP A 46 -2.32 -15.81 -28.85
C TRP A 46 -1.42 -16.33 -27.73
N LEU A 47 -1.86 -16.36 -26.48
CA LEU A 47 -1.16 -17.06 -25.42
C LEU A 47 -1.73 -18.47 -25.25
N HIS A 48 -0.86 -19.43 -24.99
CA HIS A 48 -1.26 -20.82 -24.74
C HIS A 48 -1.50 -21.02 -23.24
N TYR A 49 -2.59 -21.68 -22.92
CA TYR A 49 -2.97 -21.98 -21.55
C TYR A 49 -3.26 -23.45 -21.39
N SER A 50 -2.76 -24.06 -20.33
CA SER A 50 -3.09 -25.43 -19.92
C SER A 50 -4.58 -25.55 -19.53
N ASP A 51 -5.07 -26.76 -19.39
CA ASP A 51 -6.47 -27.05 -19.00
C ASP A 51 -6.87 -26.40 -17.66
N GLY A 52 -5.92 -26.15 -16.79
CA GLY A 52 -6.11 -25.42 -15.53
C GLY A 52 -6.11 -23.89 -15.64
N GLY A 53 -6.06 -23.32 -16.86
CA GLY A 53 -6.02 -21.86 -17.07
C GLY A 53 -4.70 -21.19 -16.71
N LYS A 54 -3.65 -21.97 -16.45
CA LYS A 54 -2.27 -21.43 -16.30
C LYS A 54 -1.65 -21.24 -17.68
N LEU A 55 -0.77 -20.26 -17.78
CA LEU A 55 0.05 -20.10 -18.97
C LEU A 55 0.84 -21.39 -19.19
N ASP A 56 0.80 -21.92 -20.40
CA ASP A 56 1.52 -23.15 -20.74
C ASP A 56 2.97 -22.81 -21.05
N HIS A 57 3.89 -23.35 -20.25
CA HIS A 57 5.33 -23.15 -20.36
C HIS A 57 6.11 -24.45 -20.28
N PRO A 58 7.16 -24.62 -21.07
CA PRO A 58 7.62 -23.77 -22.17
C PRO A 58 6.94 -24.14 -23.50
N VAL A 59 6.33 -23.16 -24.17
CA VAL A 59 5.96 -23.29 -25.58
C VAL A 59 7.11 -22.74 -26.41
N ASP A 60 7.47 -23.38 -27.50
CA ASP A 60 8.51 -22.91 -28.42
C ASP A 60 8.31 -21.44 -28.79
N GLY A 61 9.33 -20.62 -28.54
CA GLY A 61 9.31 -19.18 -28.76
C GLY A 61 8.71 -18.36 -27.63
N SER A 62 8.38 -18.97 -26.46
CA SER A 62 7.97 -18.24 -25.26
C SER A 62 9.12 -18.16 -24.25
N TYR A 63 9.19 -17.03 -23.56
CA TYR A 63 10.11 -16.80 -22.45
C TYR A 63 9.35 -16.16 -21.30
N GLU A 64 9.52 -16.69 -20.11
CA GLU A 64 9.01 -16.11 -18.86
C GLU A 64 10.18 -15.73 -17.96
N LEU A 65 10.15 -14.50 -17.48
CA LEU A 65 11.00 -14.05 -16.39
C LEU A 65 10.10 -13.86 -15.17
N THR A 66 10.18 -14.76 -14.23
CA THR A 66 9.41 -14.69 -12.98
C THR A 66 9.90 -13.53 -12.12
N TYR A 67 9.04 -13.05 -11.20
CA TYR A 67 9.43 -11.97 -10.29
C TYR A 67 10.65 -12.37 -9.42
N GLY A 68 10.70 -13.61 -8.96
CA GLY A 68 11.83 -14.10 -8.18
C GLY A 68 13.15 -14.11 -8.99
N GLU A 69 13.12 -14.58 -10.24
CA GLU A 69 14.26 -14.52 -11.14
C GLU A 69 14.68 -13.08 -11.46
N ALA A 70 13.71 -12.18 -11.64
CA ALA A 70 14.00 -10.76 -11.86
C ALA A 70 14.72 -10.12 -10.67
N ILE A 71 14.43 -10.57 -9.43
CA ILE A 71 15.18 -10.14 -8.24
C ILE A 71 16.61 -10.69 -8.27
N ILE A 72 16.81 -11.97 -8.56
CA ILE A 72 18.14 -12.60 -8.63
C ILE A 72 19.00 -11.91 -9.69
N GLN A 73 18.40 -11.48 -10.79
CA GLN A 73 19.07 -10.75 -11.88
C GLN A 73 19.18 -9.23 -11.63
N ASN A 74 18.79 -8.73 -10.46
CA ASN A 74 18.80 -7.32 -10.08
C ASN A 74 17.93 -6.38 -10.94
N TYR A 75 16.94 -6.90 -11.67
CA TYR A 75 15.95 -6.08 -12.37
C TYR A 75 14.87 -5.55 -11.45
N CYS A 76 14.56 -6.33 -10.40
CA CYS A 76 13.58 -5.97 -9.38
C CYS A 76 14.19 -6.10 -7.99
N ARG A 77 13.64 -5.35 -7.03
CA ARG A 77 13.97 -5.50 -5.62
C ARG A 77 12.93 -6.36 -4.91
N PRO A 78 13.29 -7.02 -3.80
CA PRO A 78 12.34 -7.78 -3.00
C PRO A 78 11.30 -6.87 -2.34
N ILE A 79 10.09 -7.42 -2.13
CA ILE A 79 8.94 -6.70 -1.57
C ILE A 79 8.48 -7.33 -0.26
N TYR A 80 8.13 -6.48 0.72
CA TYR A 80 7.55 -6.88 2.00
C TYR A 80 6.13 -6.38 2.11
N PHE A 81 5.28 -7.21 2.70
CA PHE A 81 3.88 -6.89 2.93
C PHE A 81 3.66 -6.71 4.44
N GLU A 82 3.26 -5.52 4.82
CA GLU A 82 2.85 -5.16 6.16
C GLU A 82 1.33 -4.99 6.21
N LYS A 83 0.69 -5.78 7.06
CA LYS A 83 -0.76 -5.73 7.25
C LYS A 83 -1.07 -4.75 8.35
N TYR A 84 -1.91 -3.77 8.05
CA TYR A 84 -2.32 -2.80 9.03
C TYR A 84 -3.67 -3.20 9.62
N ASP A 85 -3.64 -3.62 10.87
CA ASP A 85 -4.82 -4.02 11.63
C ASP A 85 -5.49 -2.80 12.28
N GLY A 86 -6.77 -2.93 12.58
CA GLY A 86 -7.49 -1.91 13.32
C GLY A 86 -8.87 -2.37 13.77
N GLU A 87 -9.51 -1.52 14.53
CA GLU A 87 -10.85 -1.70 15.04
C GLU A 87 -11.61 -0.38 14.94
N PHE A 88 -12.76 -0.39 14.28
CA PHE A 88 -13.66 0.74 14.22
C PHE A 88 -14.77 0.59 15.26
N LYS A 89 -14.89 1.57 16.12
CA LYS A 89 -16.04 1.74 17.01
C LYS A 89 -17.01 2.72 16.37
N VAL A 90 -18.16 2.22 15.97
CA VAL A 90 -19.21 3.01 15.30
C VAL A 90 -20.13 3.56 16.34
N GLU A 91 -20.35 4.89 16.33
CA GLU A 91 -21.21 5.61 17.25
C GLU A 91 -22.27 6.43 16.52
N THR A 92 -23.41 6.63 17.16
CA THR A 92 -24.43 7.59 16.72
C THR A 92 -24.96 8.38 17.91
N LYS A 93 -24.97 9.72 17.80
CA LYS A 93 -25.45 10.63 18.89
C LYS A 93 -24.82 10.30 20.25
N GLY A 94 -23.52 9.91 20.27
CA GLY A 94 -22.80 9.55 21.49
C GLY A 94 -23.16 8.18 22.08
N LYS A 95 -23.93 7.36 21.36
CA LYS A 95 -24.19 5.97 21.71
C LYS A 95 -23.38 5.05 20.83
N PHE A 96 -22.78 4.04 21.44
CA PHE A 96 -22.07 2.98 20.75
C PHE A 96 -23.08 2.09 20.00
N VAL A 97 -22.71 1.68 18.78
CA VAL A 97 -23.55 0.87 17.89
C VAL A 97 -22.91 -0.49 17.62
N ALA A 98 -21.66 -0.48 17.16
CA ALA A 98 -20.96 -1.69 16.78
C ALA A 98 -19.45 -1.51 16.84
N THR A 99 -18.76 -2.63 17.02
CA THR A 99 -17.31 -2.76 16.79
C THR A 99 -17.06 -3.57 15.53
N VAL A 100 -16.25 -3.07 14.62
CA VAL A 100 -15.83 -3.74 13.38
C VAL A 100 -14.32 -3.90 13.40
N SER A 101 -13.85 -5.12 13.57
CA SER A 101 -12.42 -5.44 13.71
C SER A 101 -11.88 -6.14 12.47
N SER A 102 -10.63 -5.83 12.11
CA SER A 102 -9.90 -6.52 11.06
C SER A 102 -9.62 -7.99 11.37
N LYS A 103 -9.69 -8.40 12.64
CA LYS A 103 -9.39 -9.77 13.11
C LYS A 103 -10.61 -10.57 13.48
N ASN A 104 -11.56 -9.93 14.15
CA ASN A 104 -12.68 -10.61 14.82
C ASN A 104 -14.05 -10.35 14.15
N GLY A 105 -14.06 -9.63 13.03
CA GLY A 105 -15.31 -9.28 12.36
C GLY A 105 -16.12 -8.21 13.08
N LYS A 106 -17.45 -8.35 13.11
CA LYS A 106 -18.38 -7.36 13.68
C LYS A 106 -19.02 -7.87 14.96
N VAL A 107 -19.18 -6.97 15.92
CA VAL A 107 -19.93 -7.18 17.17
C VAL A 107 -20.85 -5.99 17.39
N TYR A 108 -22.14 -6.23 17.57
CA TYR A 108 -23.15 -5.21 17.82
C TYR A 108 -23.44 -5.08 19.31
N GLU A 109 -23.90 -3.90 19.72
CA GLU A 109 -24.42 -3.68 21.07
C GLU A 109 -25.78 -4.38 21.20
N ASP A 110 -26.03 -5.05 22.35
CA ASP A 110 -27.24 -5.86 22.55
C ASP A 110 -28.55 -5.03 22.56
N ASP A 111 -28.45 -3.76 22.94
CA ASP A 111 -29.59 -2.83 23.05
C ASP A 111 -29.96 -2.13 21.74
N TYR A 112 -29.23 -2.39 20.65
CA TYR A 112 -29.51 -1.75 19.37
C TYR A 112 -30.48 -2.61 18.54
N ASP A 113 -31.53 -1.99 17.99
CA ASP A 113 -32.52 -2.70 17.20
C ASP A 113 -31.85 -3.31 15.94
N LYS A 114 -31.80 -4.65 15.91
CA LYS A 114 -31.15 -5.41 14.83
C LYS A 114 -31.82 -5.23 13.47
N LEU A 115 -33.05 -4.75 13.43
CA LEU A 115 -33.77 -4.47 12.18
C LEU A 115 -33.20 -3.24 11.45
N ASP A 116 -32.84 -2.19 12.20
CA ASP A 116 -32.29 -0.96 11.63
C ASP A 116 -30.84 -1.15 11.11
N LEU A 117 -30.13 -2.18 11.60
CA LEU A 117 -28.77 -2.45 11.22
C LEU A 117 -28.63 -3.40 10.02
N LYS A 118 -29.67 -4.14 9.64
CA LYS A 118 -29.58 -5.11 8.53
C LYS A 118 -29.26 -4.43 7.20
N GLU A 119 -29.79 -3.25 6.92
CA GLU A 119 -29.51 -2.51 5.70
C GLU A 119 -28.09 -1.98 5.67
N LEU A 120 -27.52 -1.69 6.85
CA LEU A 120 -26.15 -1.18 7.00
C LEU A 120 -25.11 -2.30 7.17
N ASP A 121 -25.53 -3.53 7.36
CA ASP A 121 -24.64 -4.65 7.69
C ASP A 121 -23.57 -4.90 6.62
N SER A 122 -23.92 -4.78 5.34
CA SER A 122 -22.97 -4.93 4.24
C SER A 122 -21.96 -3.80 4.14
N SER A 123 -22.26 -2.63 4.70
CA SER A 123 -21.37 -1.47 4.73
C SER A 123 -20.49 -1.43 5.98
N MET A 124 -20.85 -2.19 7.03
CA MET A 124 -20.06 -2.36 8.25
C MET A 124 -18.97 -3.44 8.10
N GLU A 125 -18.25 -3.43 7.01
CA GLU A 125 -17.08 -4.29 6.82
C GLU A 125 -15.80 -3.50 7.05
N PHE A 126 -14.82 -4.10 7.73
CA PHE A 126 -13.57 -3.42 8.07
C PHE A 126 -12.92 -2.76 6.86
N TYR A 127 -12.82 -3.46 5.73
CA TYR A 127 -12.17 -2.91 4.54
C TYR A 127 -12.95 -1.75 3.91
N LYS A 128 -14.28 -1.75 3.98
CA LYS A 128 -15.11 -0.62 3.54
C LYS A 128 -14.87 0.60 4.43
N LEU A 129 -14.92 0.43 5.74
CA LEU A 129 -14.65 1.51 6.71
C LEU A 129 -13.23 2.06 6.57
N ALA A 130 -12.24 1.20 6.34
CA ALA A 130 -10.85 1.61 6.10
C ALA A 130 -10.68 2.47 4.82
N ARG A 131 -11.62 2.42 3.87
CA ARG A 131 -11.63 3.22 2.64
C ARG A 131 -12.54 4.45 2.71
N SER A 132 -13.30 4.61 3.75
CA SER A 132 -14.27 5.70 3.90
C SER A 132 -13.65 6.88 4.64
N ILE A 133 -14.00 8.10 4.28
CA ILE A 133 -13.60 9.30 5.02
C ILE A 133 -14.30 9.29 6.37
N PRO A 134 -13.57 9.26 7.49
CA PRO A 134 -14.19 9.18 8.81
C PRO A 134 -14.89 10.51 9.18
N ILE A 135 -16.13 10.42 9.59
CA ILE A 135 -16.88 11.54 10.16
C ILE A 135 -16.65 11.56 11.66
N ASN A 136 -16.42 12.74 12.21
CA ASN A 136 -16.21 12.94 13.64
C ASN A 136 -17.47 12.53 14.42
N PRO A 137 -17.39 11.62 15.40
CA PRO A 137 -18.55 11.15 16.15
C PRO A 137 -19.19 12.24 17.05
N LYS A 138 -18.42 13.28 17.42
CA LYS A 138 -18.90 14.40 18.22
C LYS A 138 -19.55 15.50 17.39
N ASP A 139 -19.11 15.64 16.14
CA ASP A 139 -19.65 16.58 15.17
C ASP A 139 -19.85 15.90 13.81
N ASN A 140 -21.07 15.45 13.56
CA ASN A 140 -21.43 14.74 12.34
C ASN A 140 -21.29 15.56 11.04
N ASN A 141 -20.88 16.83 11.12
CA ASN A 141 -20.65 17.70 9.96
C ASN A 141 -19.16 17.90 9.66
N SER A 142 -18.28 17.44 10.54
CA SER A 142 -16.84 17.55 10.36
C SER A 142 -16.17 16.20 10.09
N VAL A 143 -15.05 16.25 9.40
CA VAL A 143 -14.20 15.09 9.11
C VAL A 143 -13.24 14.87 10.28
N GLU A 144 -13.00 13.60 10.63
CA GLU A 144 -12.02 13.22 11.66
C GLU A 144 -10.61 13.11 11.06
N TYR A 145 -9.69 13.93 11.52
CA TYR A 145 -8.30 13.92 11.08
C TYR A 145 -7.35 13.32 12.11
N GLN A 146 -7.57 13.58 13.40
CA GLN A 146 -6.60 13.28 14.46
C GLN A 146 -6.56 11.79 14.82
N ASN A 147 -7.72 11.16 14.99
CA ASN A 147 -7.84 9.76 15.39
C ASN A 147 -8.33 8.88 14.25
N SER A 148 -7.91 9.16 13.02
CA SER A 148 -8.35 8.40 11.86
C SER A 148 -7.44 7.21 11.54
N TYR A 149 -8.02 6.16 10.99
CA TYR A 149 -7.31 5.00 10.47
C TYR A 149 -6.28 5.41 9.40
N HIS A 150 -6.67 6.33 8.52
CA HIS A 150 -5.80 6.83 7.45
C HIS A 150 -4.57 7.55 8.00
N ARG A 151 -4.74 8.37 9.04
CA ARG A 151 -3.61 9.04 9.68
C ARG A 151 -2.59 8.04 10.19
N ARG A 152 -3.03 7.01 10.90
CA ARG A 152 -2.13 5.98 11.43
C ARG A 152 -1.45 5.17 10.34
N LEU A 153 -2.19 4.88 9.27
CA LEU A 153 -1.65 4.21 8.09
C LEU A 153 -0.54 5.04 7.43
N LEU A 154 -0.77 6.37 7.31
CA LEU A 154 0.22 7.31 6.76
C LEU A 154 1.44 7.46 7.68
N GLU A 155 1.25 7.58 8.99
CA GLU A 155 2.33 7.63 9.98
C GLU A 155 3.23 6.39 9.87
N THR A 156 2.65 5.19 9.77
CA THR A 156 3.40 3.95 9.53
C THR A 156 4.19 4.01 8.22
N GLY A 157 3.58 4.54 7.15
CA GLY A 157 4.25 4.72 5.86
C GLY A 157 5.45 5.68 5.94
N ILE A 158 5.28 6.80 6.64
CA ILE A 158 6.34 7.80 6.87
C ILE A 158 7.50 7.19 7.67
N GLU A 159 7.20 6.43 8.73
CA GLU A 159 8.23 5.73 9.51
C GLU A 159 9.05 4.78 8.64
N LYS A 160 8.37 3.97 7.80
CA LYS A 160 9.05 3.06 6.86
C LYS A 160 9.88 3.80 5.82
N LEU A 161 9.37 4.90 5.31
CA LEU A 161 10.10 5.71 4.34
C LEU A 161 11.35 6.35 4.99
N ASN A 162 11.25 6.85 6.22
CA ASN A 162 12.37 7.38 6.99
C ASN A 162 13.45 6.30 7.23
N GLU A 163 13.04 5.07 7.57
CA GLU A 163 13.98 3.94 7.71
C GLU A 163 14.76 3.66 6.41
N ILE A 164 14.08 3.73 5.27
CA ILE A 164 14.67 3.50 3.96
C ILE A 164 15.57 4.66 3.53
N GLU A 165 15.16 5.91 3.74
CA GLU A 165 15.93 7.11 3.35
C GLU A 165 17.28 7.19 4.03
N ASN A 166 17.46 6.60 5.21
CA ASN A 166 18.77 6.49 5.87
C ASN A 166 19.80 5.71 5.02
N ARG A 167 19.34 4.89 4.06
CA ARG A 167 20.19 4.08 3.18
C ARG A 167 20.10 4.52 1.72
N VAL A 168 18.90 4.91 1.30
CA VAL A 168 18.57 5.30 -0.07
C VAL A 168 18.06 6.73 -0.06
N PRO A 169 18.94 7.73 -0.18
CA PRO A 169 18.52 9.12 -0.23
C PRO A 169 17.50 9.38 -1.33
N ASN A 170 16.52 10.24 -1.05
CA ASN A 170 15.44 10.58 -1.99
C ASN A 170 14.51 9.40 -2.34
N ALA A 171 14.42 8.38 -1.49
CA ALA A 171 13.38 7.36 -1.61
C ALA A 171 11.99 8.02 -1.59
N GLY A 172 11.03 7.44 -2.29
CA GLY A 172 9.68 7.98 -2.38
C GLY A 172 8.61 6.97 -1.98
N GLY A 173 7.44 7.50 -1.63
CA GLY A 173 6.25 6.72 -1.31
C GLY A 173 5.11 6.98 -2.29
N LEU A 174 4.37 5.93 -2.59
CA LEU A 174 3.15 5.95 -3.41
C LEU A 174 1.95 5.60 -2.53
N ILE A 175 0.89 6.35 -2.67
CA ILE A 175 -0.40 6.03 -2.05
C ILE A 175 -1.40 5.80 -3.16
N ILE A 176 -2.02 4.61 -3.17
CA ILE A 176 -3.14 4.29 -4.05
C ILE A 176 -4.41 4.39 -3.23
N ALA A 177 -5.18 5.43 -3.48
CA ALA A 177 -6.45 5.70 -2.81
C ALA A 177 -7.64 5.09 -3.58
N PRO A 178 -8.75 4.77 -2.91
CA PRO A 178 -9.91 4.12 -3.53
C PRO A 178 -10.67 5.05 -4.50
N ASN A 179 -10.69 6.33 -4.20
CA ASN A 179 -11.41 7.35 -4.97
C ASN A 179 -10.80 8.74 -4.75
N ILE A 180 -11.27 9.73 -5.53
CA ILE A 180 -10.76 11.10 -5.46
C ILE A 180 -11.01 11.79 -4.12
N PRO A 181 -12.20 11.68 -3.49
CA PRO A 181 -12.42 12.25 -2.16
C PRO A 181 -11.42 11.75 -1.11
N VAL A 182 -11.22 10.44 -1.03
CA VAL A 182 -10.24 9.85 -0.08
C VAL A 182 -8.81 10.26 -0.42
N ALA A 183 -8.45 10.32 -1.71
CA ALA A 183 -7.13 10.81 -2.11
C ALA A 183 -6.87 12.25 -1.65
N LYS A 184 -7.86 13.14 -1.81
CA LYS A 184 -7.79 14.52 -1.31
C LYS A 184 -7.68 14.56 0.22
N TYR A 185 -8.48 13.75 0.92
CA TYR A 185 -8.42 13.64 2.37
C TYR A 185 -7.03 13.18 2.86
N MET A 186 -6.45 12.16 2.23
CA MET A 186 -5.09 11.69 2.55
C MET A 186 -4.03 12.73 2.24
N ALA A 187 -4.19 13.50 1.17
CA ALA A 187 -3.27 14.59 0.84
C ALA A 187 -3.34 15.73 1.88
N VAL A 188 -4.54 16.07 2.38
CA VAL A 188 -4.70 17.03 3.49
C VAL A 188 -4.05 16.49 4.78
N LEU A 189 -4.26 15.21 5.12
CA LEU A 189 -3.61 14.59 6.27
C LEU A 189 -2.09 14.70 6.18
N LEU A 190 -1.50 14.38 5.04
CA LEU A 190 -0.05 14.48 4.83
C LEU A 190 0.42 15.92 5.00
N LYS A 191 -0.23 16.87 4.33
CA LYS A 191 0.22 18.27 4.29
C LYS A 191 -0.01 18.99 5.61
N ASP A 192 -1.25 18.96 6.12
CA ASP A 192 -1.66 19.86 7.20
C ASP A 192 -1.49 19.23 8.59
N HIS A 193 -1.34 17.88 8.66
CA HIS A 193 -1.27 17.16 9.94
C HIS A 193 0.01 16.35 10.13
N LEU A 194 0.73 16.00 9.06
CA LEU A 194 1.94 15.17 9.13
C LEU A 194 3.19 15.85 8.56
N ASN A 195 3.08 17.13 8.19
CA ASN A 195 4.18 17.97 7.69
C ASN A 195 4.92 17.35 6.48
N GLU A 196 4.18 16.71 5.58
CA GLU A 196 4.64 16.19 4.30
C GLU A 196 4.06 17.03 3.17
N ASP A 197 4.78 17.15 2.05
CA ASP A 197 4.28 17.88 0.86
C ASP A 197 3.97 16.93 -0.29
N PRO A 198 2.78 16.30 -0.33
CA PRO A 198 2.45 15.29 -1.32
C PRO A 198 2.09 15.91 -2.68
N VAL A 199 2.32 15.14 -3.74
CA VAL A 199 1.74 15.40 -5.06
C VAL A 199 0.47 14.58 -5.22
N LEU A 200 -0.65 15.23 -5.49
CA LEU A 200 -1.94 14.56 -5.78
C LEU A 200 -2.14 14.46 -7.28
N VAL A 201 -2.51 13.26 -7.78
CA VAL A 201 -2.81 13.01 -9.18
C VAL A 201 -4.05 12.13 -9.34
N HIS A 202 -4.95 12.53 -10.24
CA HIS A 202 -6.14 11.74 -10.60
C HIS A 202 -6.63 12.07 -12.01
N SER A 203 -7.38 11.16 -12.62
CA SER A 203 -7.81 11.23 -14.03
C SER A 203 -8.68 12.44 -14.41
N ARG A 204 -9.30 13.11 -13.44
CA ARG A 204 -10.12 14.31 -13.68
C ARG A 204 -9.30 15.60 -13.63
N GLU A 205 -7.99 15.53 -13.45
CA GLU A 205 -7.13 16.69 -13.33
C GLU A 205 -6.33 16.89 -14.62
N LYS A 206 -6.41 18.11 -15.18
CA LYS A 206 -5.59 18.47 -16.34
C LYS A 206 -4.11 18.55 -15.92
N GLY A 207 -3.21 18.02 -16.77
CA GLY A 207 -1.77 18.05 -16.48
C GLY A 207 -1.31 17.03 -15.44
N ALA A 208 -2.06 15.94 -15.24
CA ALA A 208 -1.66 14.88 -14.30
C ALA A 208 -0.31 14.24 -14.70
N ASP A 209 -0.07 14.03 -16.00
CA ASP A 209 1.18 13.46 -16.53
C ASP A 209 2.37 14.38 -16.28
N ASP A 210 2.19 15.71 -16.44
CA ASP A 210 3.22 16.71 -16.14
C ASP A 210 3.59 16.70 -14.66
N ARG A 211 2.59 16.55 -13.77
CA ARG A 211 2.83 16.45 -12.31
C ARG A 211 3.56 15.17 -11.94
N ILE A 212 3.24 14.06 -12.59
CA ILE A 212 3.95 12.79 -12.39
C ILE A 212 5.40 12.94 -12.83
N THR A 213 5.64 13.56 -13.99
CA THR A 213 6.98 13.83 -14.51
C THR A 213 7.75 14.76 -13.56
N ALA A 214 7.13 15.84 -13.11
CA ALA A 214 7.72 16.75 -12.14
C ALA A 214 8.02 16.06 -10.79
N PHE A 215 7.14 15.16 -10.32
CA PHE A 215 7.38 14.37 -9.12
C PHE A 215 8.59 13.45 -9.26
N LYS A 216 8.77 12.82 -10.42
CA LYS A 216 9.90 11.92 -10.68
C LYS A 216 11.24 12.61 -10.45
N GLU A 217 11.36 13.88 -10.85
CA GLU A 217 12.59 14.69 -10.75
C GLU A 217 12.69 15.48 -9.44
N SER A 218 11.61 15.54 -8.67
CA SER A 218 11.56 16.33 -7.44
C SER A 218 12.13 15.59 -6.24
N LYS A 219 12.32 16.36 -5.13
CA LYS A 219 12.60 15.81 -3.80
C LYS A 219 11.35 15.56 -2.96
N LYS A 220 10.16 15.73 -3.54
CA LYS A 220 8.91 15.44 -2.83
C LYS A 220 8.81 13.95 -2.55
N ARG A 221 8.46 13.63 -1.31
CA ARG A 221 8.52 12.25 -0.81
C ARG A 221 7.30 11.42 -1.22
N TRP A 222 6.12 12.02 -1.28
CA TRP A 222 4.85 11.31 -1.45
C TRP A 222 4.10 11.71 -2.71
N ILE A 223 3.56 10.70 -3.40
CA ILE A 223 2.57 10.88 -4.46
C ILE A 223 1.31 10.11 -4.12
N VAL A 224 0.16 10.80 -4.14
CA VAL A 224 -1.16 10.23 -3.89
C VAL A 224 -1.89 10.09 -5.22
N SER A 225 -2.36 8.90 -5.53
CA SER A 225 -2.97 8.59 -6.82
C SER A 225 -4.28 7.82 -6.68
N VAL A 226 -5.18 8.07 -7.65
CA VAL A 226 -6.38 7.25 -7.89
C VAL A 226 -6.28 6.65 -9.29
N ASN A 227 -5.98 5.36 -9.38
CA ASN A 227 -5.92 4.55 -10.61
C ASN A 227 -4.92 5.01 -11.71
N MET A 228 -4.27 6.17 -11.60
CA MET A 228 -3.42 6.71 -12.67
C MET A 228 -2.00 6.14 -12.70
N ILE A 229 -1.47 5.74 -11.54
CA ILE A 229 -0.09 5.23 -11.44
C ILE A 229 -0.06 3.70 -11.59
N SER A 230 -1.18 3.08 -11.93
CA SER A 230 -1.23 1.64 -12.20
C SER A 230 -0.64 1.26 -13.57
N GLU A 231 -0.59 2.17 -14.55
CA GLU A 231 -0.07 1.91 -15.89
C GLU A 231 0.86 3.02 -16.38
N GLY A 232 1.91 2.66 -17.14
CA GLY A 232 2.75 3.58 -17.91
C GLY A 232 3.74 4.47 -17.15
N VAL A 233 3.67 4.58 -15.82
CA VAL A 233 4.51 5.49 -15.03
C VAL A 233 5.73 4.77 -14.48
N ASP A 234 6.92 5.30 -14.76
CA ASP A 234 8.20 4.79 -14.26
C ASP A 234 8.86 5.78 -13.28
N ILE A 235 8.80 5.46 -11.98
CA ILE A 235 9.43 6.24 -10.91
C ILE A 235 10.30 5.29 -10.05
N PRO A 236 11.55 5.03 -10.45
CA PRO A 236 12.38 3.99 -9.82
C PRO A 236 12.71 4.25 -8.34
N ARG A 237 12.61 5.50 -7.86
CA ARG A 237 12.86 5.85 -6.46
C ARG A 237 11.76 5.49 -5.48
N LEU A 238 10.59 5.01 -5.95
CA LEU A 238 9.51 4.56 -5.07
C LEU A 238 9.91 3.30 -4.30
N ARG A 239 9.69 3.30 -2.98
CA ARG A 239 10.05 2.22 -2.05
C ARG A 239 8.93 1.80 -1.13
N VAL A 240 8.02 2.71 -0.80
CA VAL A 240 6.88 2.46 0.07
C VAL A 240 5.60 2.61 -0.72
N LEU A 241 4.70 1.64 -0.59
CA LEU A 241 3.35 1.70 -1.17
C LEU A 241 2.33 1.56 -0.05
N ILE A 242 1.47 2.55 0.07
CA ILE A 242 0.22 2.42 0.85
C ILE A 242 -0.87 2.04 -0.13
N TYR A 243 -1.41 0.82 0.04
CA TYR A 243 -2.31 0.20 -0.92
C TYR A 243 -3.73 0.14 -0.39
N LEU A 244 -4.58 1.04 -0.86
CA LEU A 244 -5.97 1.19 -0.42
C LEU A 244 -6.95 1.35 -1.61
N PRO A 245 -6.89 0.48 -2.63
CA PRO A 245 -7.69 0.64 -3.84
C PRO A 245 -9.15 0.26 -3.65
N ASN A 246 -10.01 0.74 -4.55
CA ASN A 246 -11.39 0.25 -4.66
C ASN A 246 -11.48 -1.09 -5.39
N PRO A 247 -10.85 -1.29 -6.55
CA PRO A 247 -10.90 -2.56 -7.27
C PRO A 247 -10.00 -3.59 -6.60
N THR A 248 -10.38 -4.87 -6.74
CA THR A 248 -9.73 -5.99 -6.09
C THR A 248 -9.47 -7.12 -7.07
N THR A 249 -8.66 -6.85 -8.09
CA THR A 249 -8.16 -7.90 -9.00
C THR A 249 -6.69 -8.16 -8.74
N GLU A 250 -6.25 -9.41 -8.91
CA GLU A 250 -4.83 -9.77 -8.76
C GLU A 250 -3.97 -9.02 -9.77
N LEU A 251 -4.49 -8.79 -10.97
CA LEU A 251 -3.82 -8.01 -12.00
C LEU A 251 -3.48 -6.60 -11.49
N TYR A 252 -4.48 -5.89 -10.97
CA TYR A 252 -4.29 -4.53 -10.46
C TYR A 252 -3.34 -4.50 -9.25
N PHE A 253 -3.44 -5.51 -8.37
CA PHE A 253 -2.51 -5.68 -7.26
C PHE A 253 -1.06 -5.81 -7.74
N ARG A 254 -0.80 -6.71 -8.71
CA ARG A 254 0.54 -6.91 -9.28
C ARG A 254 1.05 -5.68 -10.02
N GLN A 255 0.20 -4.97 -10.76
CA GLN A 255 0.55 -3.72 -11.42
C GLN A 255 0.98 -2.65 -10.41
N ALA A 256 0.25 -2.51 -9.31
CA ALA A 256 0.60 -1.58 -8.23
C ALA A 256 1.94 -1.94 -7.56
N MET A 257 2.17 -3.24 -7.28
CA MET A 257 3.46 -3.73 -6.76
C MET A 257 4.61 -3.42 -7.74
N GLY A 258 4.38 -3.61 -9.04
CA GLY A 258 5.34 -3.32 -10.10
C GLY A 258 5.86 -1.86 -10.11
N ARG A 259 5.18 -0.92 -9.40
CA ARG A 259 5.64 0.48 -9.29
C ARG A 259 6.72 0.69 -8.26
N VAL A 260 6.80 -0.17 -7.26
CA VAL A 260 7.76 0.00 -6.15
C VAL A 260 8.90 -1.03 -6.17
N VAL A 261 8.79 -2.08 -6.98
CA VAL A 261 9.82 -3.13 -7.02
C VAL A 261 10.96 -2.88 -8.02
N ARG A 262 10.90 -1.82 -8.83
CA ARG A 262 11.91 -1.54 -9.84
C ARG A 262 13.25 -1.21 -9.24
N SER A 263 14.31 -1.91 -9.66
CA SER A 263 15.68 -1.62 -9.25
C SER A 263 16.21 -0.33 -9.87
N MET A 264 17.13 0.34 -9.19
CA MET A 264 17.88 1.49 -9.70
C MET A 264 19.26 1.10 -10.26
N GLY A 265 19.50 -0.17 -10.47
CA GLY A 265 20.75 -0.72 -11.00
C GLY A 265 21.31 -1.83 -10.12
N SER A 266 22.51 -2.32 -10.50
CA SER A 266 23.16 -3.47 -9.85
C SER A 266 23.49 -3.25 -8.38
N ASP A 267 23.66 -2.01 -7.96
CA ASP A 267 24.06 -1.64 -6.60
C ASP A 267 22.85 -1.37 -5.68
N ASP A 268 21.64 -1.53 -6.21
CA ASP A 268 20.40 -1.34 -5.43
C ASP A 268 20.07 -2.60 -4.62
N ASP A 269 20.62 -2.69 -3.42
CA ASP A 269 20.33 -3.74 -2.43
C ASP A 269 19.10 -3.46 -1.55
N SER A 270 18.33 -2.42 -1.91
CA SER A 270 17.16 -2.00 -1.15
C SER A 270 15.97 -2.94 -1.36
N SER A 271 14.99 -2.79 -0.51
CA SER A 271 13.70 -3.49 -0.60
C SER A 271 12.54 -2.50 -0.65
N SER A 272 11.38 -2.98 -1.04
CA SER A 272 10.14 -2.20 -1.00
C SER A 272 9.19 -2.72 0.07
N THR A 273 8.42 -1.82 0.65
CA THR A 273 7.39 -2.15 1.65
C THR A 273 6.01 -1.77 1.12
N VAL A 274 5.07 -2.69 1.21
CA VAL A 274 3.65 -2.47 0.93
C VAL A 274 2.87 -2.55 2.22
N ILE A 275 2.21 -1.46 2.56
CA ILE A 275 1.34 -1.35 3.73
C ILE A 275 -0.10 -1.40 3.22
N MET A 276 -0.88 -2.32 3.71
CA MET A 276 -2.26 -2.54 3.27
C MET A 276 -3.16 -2.92 4.45
N PRO A 277 -4.45 -2.56 4.42
CA PRO A 277 -5.41 -3.07 5.37
C PRO A 277 -5.45 -4.60 5.34
N ARG A 278 -5.72 -5.21 6.50
CA ARG A 278 -5.98 -6.65 6.53
C ARG A 278 -7.21 -6.97 5.68
N HIS A 279 -7.04 -7.81 4.67
CA HIS A 279 -8.09 -8.29 3.80
C HIS A 279 -7.68 -9.64 3.20
N GLU A 280 -8.56 -10.62 3.27
CA GLU A 280 -8.25 -12.00 2.89
C GLU A 280 -7.69 -12.13 1.46
N ILE A 281 -8.29 -11.42 0.51
CA ILE A 281 -7.87 -11.46 -0.89
C ILE A 281 -6.46 -10.90 -1.06
N PHE A 282 -6.13 -9.78 -0.41
CA PHE A 282 -4.79 -9.19 -0.48
C PHE A 282 -3.75 -10.11 0.17
N GLU A 283 -4.11 -10.74 1.28
CA GLU A 283 -3.23 -11.71 1.94
C GLU A 283 -2.93 -12.91 1.04
N LYS A 284 -3.93 -13.38 0.30
CA LYS A 284 -3.77 -14.46 -0.66
C LYS A 284 -2.79 -14.08 -1.78
N TRP A 285 -2.94 -12.90 -2.38
CA TRP A 285 -2.05 -12.44 -3.46
C TRP A 285 -0.63 -12.14 -2.94
N ALA A 286 -0.50 -11.48 -1.80
CA ALA A 286 0.79 -11.23 -1.15
C ALA A 286 1.54 -12.55 -0.84
N ARG A 287 0.82 -13.58 -0.40
CA ARG A 287 1.39 -14.92 -0.17
C ARG A 287 1.90 -15.55 -1.46
N ARG A 288 1.18 -15.40 -2.59
CA ARG A 288 1.63 -15.89 -3.90
C ARG A 288 2.93 -15.24 -4.32
N ILE A 289 3.01 -13.90 -4.26
CA ILE A 289 4.23 -13.15 -4.59
C ILE A 289 5.39 -13.56 -3.67
N LYS A 290 5.12 -13.75 -2.38
CA LYS A 290 6.14 -14.23 -1.43
C LYS A 290 6.65 -15.62 -1.78
N ASN A 291 5.77 -16.53 -2.20
CA ASN A 291 6.17 -17.88 -2.63
C ASN A 291 7.00 -17.82 -3.90
N GLU A 292 6.68 -16.99 -4.89
CA GLU A 292 7.49 -16.79 -6.09
C GLU A 292 8.93 -16.36 -5.76
N MET A 293 9.12 -15.51 -4.73
CA MET A 293 10.44 -15.13 -4.24
C MET A 293 11.17 -16.31 -3.59
N ILE A 294 10.47 -17.10 -2.77
CA ILE A 294 11.04 -18.27 -2.07
C ILE A 294 11.43 -19.34 -3.08
N ASP A 295 10.56 -19.65 -4.03
CA ASP A 295 10.78 -20.67 -5.06
C ASP A 295 11.98 -20.34 -5.96
N ALA A 296 12.23 -19.07 -6.21
CA ALA A 296 13.41 -18.60 -6.93
C ALA A 296 14.69 -18.53 -6.07
N GLY A 297 14.62 -18.88 -4.79
CA GLY A 297 15.76 -18.84 -3.87
C GLY A 297 16.17 -17.43 -3.44
N VAL A 298 15.25 -16.45 -3.55
CA VAL A 298 15.49 -15.11 -3.00
C VAL A 298 15.66 -15.25 -1.49
N PRO A 299 16.82 -14.91 -0.91
CA PRO A 299 17.03 -15.08 0.51
C PRO A 299 15.98 -14.24 1.28
N PRO A 300 15.39 -14.80 2.35
CA PRO A 300 14.56 -14.00 3.22
C PRO A 300 15.42 -12.82 3.69
N VAL A 301 14.98 -11.60 3.43
CA VAL A 301 15.72 -10.44 3.92
C VAL A 301 15.70 -10.54 5.42
N LYS A 302 16.80 -10.92 5.98
CA LYS A 302 17.12 -10.61 7.36
C LYS A 302 17.18 -9.09 7.37
N HIS A 303 16.24 -8.42 8.05
CA HIS A 303 16.49 -7.06 8.48
C HIS A 303 17.89 -7.12 9.09
N LYS A 304 18.86 -6.53 8.41
CA LYS A 304 20.22 -6.48 8.97
C LYS A 304 20.01 -5.81 10.33
N ASN A 305 20.17 -6.55 11.41
CA ASN A 305 20.11 -6.04 12.77
C ASN A 305 21.30 -5.07 12.99
N THR A 306 21.56 -4.22 11.99
CA THR A 306 22.65 -3.27 11.92
C THR A 306 22.13 -1.87 11.76
N LYS A 307 22.84 -0.91 12.38
CA LYS A 307 22.67 0.54 12.23
C LYS A 307 23.98 1.14 11.74
N LYS A 308 23.91 2.18 10.90
CA LYS A 308 25.11 2.92 10.50
C LYS A 308 25.52 3.90 11.59
N CYS A 309 26.78 3.95 11.87
CA CYS A 309 27.36 4.95 12.77
C CYS A 309 27.24 6.36 12.14
N PRO A 310 26.66 7.37 12.83
CA PRO A 310 26.52 8.69 12.28
C PRO A 310 27.87 9.43 12.12
N SER A 311 28.94 8.96 12.81
CA SER A 311 30.26 9.59 12.78
C SER A 311 31.18 9.02 11.69
N CYS A 312 31.21 7.69 11.51
CA CYS A 312 32.13 7.04 10.57
C CYS A 312 31.43 6.20 9.50
N HIS A 313 30.09 6.13 9.53
CA HIS A 313 29.24 5.35 8.62
C HIS A 313 29.44 3.82 8.66
N GLU A 314 30.24 3.30 9.61
CA GLU A 314 30.42 1.88 9.81
C GLU A 314 29.13 1.17 10.25
N GLU A 315 28.92 -0.06 9.75
CA GLU A 315 27.76 -0.88 10.13
C GLU A 315 27.95 -1.50 11.51
N CYS A 316 27.17 -1.06 12.48
CA CYS A 316 27.15 -1.59 13.84
C CYS A 316 25.87 -2.41 14.11
N SER A 317 25.93 -3.38 15.01
CA SER A 317 24.73 -4.09 15.47
C SER A 317 23.70 -3.09 16.04
N LEU A 318 22.39 -3.30 15.78
CA LEU A 318 21.34 -2.51 16.42
C LEU A 318 21.43 -2.48 17.95
N LYS A 319 21.97 -3.55 18.54
CA LYS A 319 22.16 -3.69 19.99
C LYS A 319 23.46 -3.02 20.49
N SER A 320 24.36 -2.59 19.61
CA SER A 320 25.59 -1.94 20.02
C SER A 320 25.31 -0.62 20.71
N THR A 321 25.91 -0.41 21.87
CA THR A 321 25.89 0.84 22.64
C THR A 321 26.97 1.79 22.19
N GLU A 322 28.00 1.28 21.49
CA GLU A 322 29.17 2.01 21.02
C GLU A 322 29.56 1.48 19.63
N CYS A 323 30.08 2.36 18.77
CA CYS A 323 30.64 1.98 17.49
C CYS A 323 32.00 1.33 17.70
N HIS A 324 32.18 0.13 17.18
CA HIS A 324 33.44 -0.64 17.34
C HIS A 324 34.62 -0.01 16.58
N GLU A 325 34.35 0.83 15.58
CA GLU A 325 35.39 1.47 14.77
C GLU A 325 35.82 2.83 15.31
N CYS A 326 34.88 3.73 15.63
CA CYS A 326 35.21 5.12 16.02
C CYS A 326 34.84 5.47 17.47
N GLY A 327 34.30 4.56 18.24
CA GLY A 327 33.91 4.81 19.63
C GLY A 327 32.68 5.71 19.80
N HIS A 328 31.95 6.02 18.72
CA HIS A 328 30.73 6.81 18.83
C HIS A 328 29.69 6.08 19.70
N ILE A 329 29.26 6.75 20.78
CA ILE A 329 28.25 6.20 21.71
C ILE A 329 26.87 6.40 21.09
N PHE A 330 26.19 5.31 20.80
CA PHE A 330 24.81 5.34 20.37
C PHE A 330 23.89 5.65 21.55
N PRO A 331 22.92 6.55 21.39
CA PRO A 331 21.94 6.80 22.44
C PRO A 331 21.20 5.50 22.76
N THR A 332 21.45 4.98 23.95
CA THR A 332 20.75 3.80 24.46
C THR A 332 19.35 4.20 24.85
N ARG A 333 18.40 4.06 23.93
CA ARG A 333 16.98 4.08 24.30
C ARG A 333 16.60 2.77 24.99
N LYS A 334 16.90 2.64 26.27
CA LYS A 334 16.05 1.87 27.16
C LYS A 334 14.83 2.73 27.46
N THR A 335 13.97 2.91 26.49
CA THR A 335 12.70 3.57 26.75
C THR A 335 11.71 2.50 27.19
N ASN A 336 11.54 2.36 28.50
CA ASN A 336 10.35 1.73 29.08
C ASN A 336 9.11 2.61 28.82
N PHE A 337 9.23 3.63 27.98
CA PHE A 337 8.21 4.61 27.68
C PHE A 337 7.96 4.66 26.18
N LYS A 338 6.70 4.87 25.79
CA LYS A 338 6.26 5.14 24.43
C LYS A 338 5.66 6.55 24.36
N PRO A 339 5.91 7.31 23.29
CA PRO A 339 5.28 8.62 23.11
C PRO A 339 3.78 8.47 22.89
N CYS A 340 3.02 9.48 23.28
CA CYS A 340 1.61 9.57 22.95
C CYS A 340 1.42 9.52 21.43
N LEU A 341 0.40 8.79 20.98
CA LEU A 341 0.02 8.71 19.57
C LEU A 341 -0.65 9.99 19.06
N ASN A 342 -1.07 10.89 19.97
CA ASN A 342 -1.50 12.23 19.63
C ASN A 342 -0.27 13.14 19.53
N SER A 343 0.05 13.60 18.32
CA SER A 343 1.20 14.46 18.04
C SER A 343 1.19 15.79 18.78
N GLU A 344 0.03 16.29 19.18
CA GLU A 344 -0.12 17.51 19.95
C GLU A 344 0.19 17.31 21.44
N CYS A 345 0.01 16.07 21.94
CA CYS A 345 0.18 15.76 23.36
C CYS A 345 1.64 15.48 23.73
N GLN A 346 2.37 14.76 22.91
CA GLN A 346 3.79 14.37 23.07
C GLN A 346 4.18 13.74 24.42
N GLN A 347 3.19 13.42 25.28
CA GLN A 347 3.43 12.80 26.58
C GLN A 347 4.08 11.43 26.45
N LEU A 348 5.15 11.18 27.20
CA LEU A 348 5.73 9.85 27.33
C LEU A 348 4.92 9.02 28.32
N ASN A 349 4.57 7.81 27.92
CA ASN A 349 3.77 6.86 28.68
C ASN A 349 4.54 5.54 28.86
N GLU A 350 4.29 4.80 29.91
CA GLU A 350 4.84 3.45 30.07
C GLU A 350 4.43 2.57 28.88
N ILE A 351 5.33 1.65 28.47
CA ILE A 351 5.04 0.71 27.38
C ILE A 351 3.77 -0.11 27.65
N SER A 352 3.52 -0.44 28.91
CA SER A 352 2.34 -1.18 29.37
C SER A 352 1.04 -0.39 29.36
N SER A 353 1.09 0.95 29.28
CA SER A 353 -0.10 1.81 29.31
C SER A 353 -1.03 1.50 28.15
N LYS A 354 -2.32 1.37 28.42
CA LYS A 354 -3.37 1.17 27.40
C LYS A 354 -3.80 2.49 26.76
N GLU A 355 -3.67 3.57 27.52
CA GLU A 355 -4.06 4.93 27.11
C GLU A 355 -3.02 5.94 27.58
N CYS A 356 -2.99 7.11 26.95
CA CYS A 356 -2.12 8.20 27.35
C CYS A 356 -2.62 8.81 28.66
N VAL A 357 -1.71 8.93 29.65
CA VAL A 357 -2.03 9.47 30.99
C VAL A 357 -2.44 10.94 30.96
N SER A 358 -2.07 11.68 29.92
CA SER A 358 -2.35 13.11 29.79
C SER A 358 -3.62 13.40 28.98
N CYS A 359 -3.79 12.79 27.81
CA CYS A 359 -4.90 13.11 26.91
C CYS A 359 -5.89 11.95 26.66
N GLY A 360 -5.67 10.80 27.30
CA GLY A 360 -6.56 9.63 27.18
C GLY A 360 -6.49 8.92 25.82
N THR A 361 -5.58 9.31 24.90
CA THR A 361 -5.44 8.66 23.60
C THR A 361 -5.09 7.18 23.78
N SER A 362 -5.90 6.28 23.23
CA SER A 362 -5.67 4.85 23.28
C SER A 362 -4.42 4.46 22.46
N PHE A 363 -3.62 3.56 23.01
CA PHE A 363 -2.48 2.96 22.30
C PHE A 363 -2.86 1.72 21.49
N LYS A 364 -4.13 1.36 21.48
CA LYS A 364 -4.67 0.40 20.54
C LYS A 364 -5.00 1.09 19.22
N ASN A 365 -4.97 0.34 18.12
CA ASN A 365 -5.47 0.82 16.82
C ASN A 365 -6.99 0.80 16.79
N GLU A 366 -7.62 1.55 17.70
CA GLU A 366 -9.07 1.74 17.81
C GLU A 366 -9.43 3.13 17.27
N PHE A 367 -10.44 3.18 16.39
CA PHE A 367 -10.88 4.39 15.72
C PHE A 367 -12.37 4.57 15.93
N VAL A 368 -12.75 5.67 16.58
CA VAL A 368 -14.18 5.99 16.81
C VAL A 368 -14.68 6.81 15.62
N ILE A 369 -15.72 6.32 14.96
CA ILE A 369 -16.34 6.96 13.78
C ILE A 369 -17.85 7.09 13.97
N SER A 370 -18.41 8.13 13.34
CA SER A 370 -19.88 8.29 13.32
C SER A 370 -20.54 7.24 12.43
N LEU A 371 -21.72 6.77 12.81
CA LEU A 371 -22.58 5.93 11.96
C LEU A 371 -22.84 6.58 10.59
N LYS A 372 -22.83 7.91 10.49
CA LYS A 372 -22.93 8.64 9.22
C LYS A 372 -21.80 8.26 8.24
N THR A 373 -20.60 7.87 8.73
CA THR A 373 -19.51 7.37 7.88
C THR A 373 -19.94 6.13 7.10
N VAL A 374 -20.69 5.25 7.74
CA VAL A 374 -21.17 3.98 7.15
C VAL A 374 -22.21 4.21 6.07
N MET A 375 -22.97 5.32 6.17
CA MET A 375 -24.10 5.65 5.29
C MET A 375 -23.69 6.46 4.04
N LEU A 376 -22.43 6.84 3.90
CA LEU A 376 -21.95 7.71 2.80
C LEU A 376 -21.42 6.94 1.57
N ASP A 377 -21.61 5.63 1.51
CA ASP A 377 -21.22 4.80 0.35
C ASP A 377 -22.19 4.90 -0.82
#